data_85103293de16f55a761dbe446daf6c85
#
_entry.id   85103293de16f55a761dbe446daf6c85
#
_cell.length_a   1.000
_cell.length_b   1.000
_cell.length_c   1.000
_cell.angle_alpha   90.00
_cell.angle_beta   90.00
_cell.angle_gamma   90.00
#
_symmetry.space_group_name_H-M   'P 1'
#
loop_
_entity.id
_entity.type
_entity.pdbx_description
1 polymer ?
#
loop_
_entity_poly.entity_id
_entity_poly.type
_entity_poly.pdbx_seq_one_letter_code
_entity_poly.pdbx_strand_id
1 'polypeptide(L)'
;MYGDELFYLQELKRMYIDEEKQQELFAKYNTPKHVQRHCNEVARVSVLIAEGLNERGFELNIEELRGAALVHDVLRTEKDHDRLGAEVLMNMELPREAELVRRHMTYHPFNHADRFEEIDVLCLADRLVKEDCYVGLDERMQYLIDKPGKTPERTERILMAKAHTQDIIDELEVVLGMTLDQLCSRARSKASNHQDKVSR
;
A
#
# COMPACT_ATOMS: atom_id res chain seq x y z
N MET A 1 -3.88 -36.25 -9.37
CA MET A 1 -4.48 -34.97 -9.86
C MET A 1 -4.62 -33.90 -8.78
N TYR A 2 -4.95 -34.23 -7.50
CA TYR A 2 -5.01 -33.22 -6.41
C TYR A 2 -3.65 -32.82 -5.80
N GLY A 3 -2.60 -33.64 -6.00
CA GLY A 3 -1.26 -33.35 -5.45
C GLY A 3 -0.51 -32.22 -6.17
N ASP A 4 -0.71 -32.12 -7.49
CA ASP A 4 0.00 -31.13 -8.31
C ASP A 4 -0.56 -29.71 -8.10
N GLU A 5 -1.86 -29.59 -7.88
CA GLU A 5 -2.53 -28.31 -7.61
C GLU A 5 -2.15 -27.77 -6.22
N LEU A 6 -2.06 -28.65 -5.21
CA LEU A 6 -1.62 -28.27 -3.87
C LEU A 6 -0.14 -27.87 -3.84
N PHE A 7 0.71 -28.59 -4.58
CA PHE A 7 2.11 -28.25 -4.74
C PHE A 7 2.30 -26.91 -5.44
N TYR A 8 1.57 -26.65 -6.53
CA TYR A 8 1.59 -25.39 -7.26
C TYR A 8 1.12 -24.22 -6.40
N LEU A 9 0.04 -24.39 -5.61
CA LEU A 9 -0.43 -23.38 -4.66
C LEU A 9 0.57 -23.11 -3.53
N GLN A 10 1.32 -24.14 -3.08
CA GLN A 10 2.39 -23.96 -2.10
C GLN A 10 3.61 -23.24 -2.67
N GLU A 11 3.97 -23.49 -3.93
CA GLU A 11 5.03 -22.78 -4.62
C GLU A 11 4.64 -21.30 -4.86
N LEU A 12 3.40 -21.02 -5.28
CA LEU A 12 2.88 -19.66 -5.42
C LEU A 12 2.91 -18.91 -4.08
N LYS A 13 2.53 -19.55 -2.96
CA LYS A 13 2.62 -18.95 -1.61
C LYS A 13 4.07 -18.65 -1.18
N ARG A 14 5.05 -19.34 -1.72
CA ARG A 14 6.48 -19.05 -1.49
C ARG A 14 6.97 -17.84 -2.27
N MET A 15 6.30 -17.45 -3.35
CA MET A 15 6.72 -16.39 -4.25
C MET A 15 6.35 -14.97 -3.78
N TYR A 16 5.45 -14.81 -2.81
CA TYR A 16 4.94 -13.51 -2.35
C TYR A 16 4.91 -13.41 -0.83
N ILE A 17 4.84 -12.18 -0.33
CA ILE A 17 4.53 -11.93 1.09
C ILE A 17 3.03 -12.11 1.30
N ASP A 18 2.68 -13.10 2.12
CA ASP A 18 1.34 -13.27 2.69
C ASP A 18 1.29 -12.80 4.14
N GLU A 19 0.14 -12.94 4.79
CA GLU A 19 -0.06 -12.53 6.19
C GLU A 19 0.81 -13.34 7.17
N GLU A 20 1.13 -14.59 6.88
CA GLU A 20 1.98 -15.43 7.73
C GLU A 20 3.42 -14.91 7.71
N LYS A 21 4.01 -14.72 6.54
CA LYS A 21 5.34 -14.12 6.37
C LYS A 21 5.40 -12.69 6.93
N GLN A 22 4.33 -11.89 6.74
CA GLN A 22 4.23 -10.57 7.34
C GLN A 22 4.37 -10.63 8.86
N GLN A 23 3.61 -11.52 9.53
CA GLN A 23 3.67 -11.66 10.99
C GLN A 23 5.04 -12.16 11.47
N GLU A 24 5.69 -13.06 10.74
CA GLU A 24 7.05 -13.50 11.01
C GLU A 24 8.05 -12.32 10.95
N LEU A 25 7.95 -11.49 9.90
CA LEU A 25 8.79 -10.31 9.74
C LEU A 25 8.55 -9.28 10.84
N PHE A 26 7.28 -9.01 11.16
CA PHE A 26 6.92 -8.09 12.24
C PHE A 26 7.44 -8.55 13.61
N ALA A 27 7.38 -9.86 13.88
CA ALA A 27 7.93 -10.44 15.11
C ALA A 27 9.46 -10.35 15.12
N LYS A 28 10.11 -10.70 14.01
CA LYS A 28 11.56 -10.70 13.86
C LYS A 28 12.17 -9.31 14.07
N TYR A 29 11.53 -8.28 13.53
CA TYR A 29 12.03 -6.90 13.56
C TYR A 29 11.38 -6.03 14.64
N ASN A 30 10.54 -6.62 15.52
CA ASN A 30 9.84 -5.92 16.58
C ASN A 30 9.04 -4.70 16.06
N THR A 31 8.41 -4.84 14.90
CA THR A 31 7.63 -3.77 14.26
C THR A 31 6.50 -3.31 15.18
N PRO A 32 6.38 -2.01 15.50
CA PRO A 32 5.35 -1.50 16.41
C PRO A 32 3.93 -1.82 15.92
N LYS A 33 3.01 -2.13 16.83
CA LYS A 33 1.62 -2.52 16.48
C LYS A 33 0.87 -1.49 15.63
N HIS A 34 1.10 -0.20 15.84
CA HIS A 34 0.49 0.84 15.02
C HIS A 34 1.02 0.84 13.58
N VAL A 35 2.31 0.51 13.37
CA VAL A 35 2.91 0.35 12.03
C VAL A 35 2.35 -0.90 11.35
N GLN A 36 2.20 -2.02 12.08
CA GLN A 36 1.59 -3.23 11.54
C GLN A 36 0.19 -2.97 11.00
N ARG A 37 -0.65 -2.24 11.77
CA ARG A 37 -2.01 -1.86 11.34
C ARG A 37 -1.99 -0.92 10.14
N HIS A 38 -1.03 0.03 10.12
CA HIS A 38 -0.82 0.92 8.98
C HIS A 38 -0.54 0.13 7.69
N CYS A 39 0.42 -0.79 7.73
CA CYS A 39 0.77 -1.62 6.58
C CYS A 39 -0.45 -2.43 6.07
N ASN A 40 -1.26 -2.97 6.97
CA ASN A 40 -2.47 -3.71 6.59
C ASN A 40 -3.49 -2.82 5.86
N GLU A 41 -3.71 -1.58 6.35
CA GLU A 41 -4.64 -0.66 5.69
C GLU A 41 -4.08 -0.15 4.35
N VAL A 42 -2.79 0.15 4.28
CA VAL A 42 -2.13 0.51 3.01
C VAL A 42 -2.26 -0.63 2.00
N ALA A 43 -2.02 -1.87 2.39
CA ALA A 43 -2.20 -3.02 1.51
C ALA A 43 -3.64 -3.16 1.02
N ARG A 44 -4.64 -3.00 1.91
CA ARG A 44 -6.06 -3.02 1.54
C ARG A 44 -6.40 -1.94 0.51
N VAL A 45 -5.95 -0.71 0.72
CA VAL A 45 -6.21 0.42 -0.20
C VAL A 45 -5.51 0.20 -1.53
N SER A 46 -4.24 -0.26 -1.50
CA SER A 46 -3.48 -0.58 -2.72
C SER A 46 -4.17 -1.63 -3.58
N VAL A 47 -4.64 -2.72 -2.97
CA VAL A 47 -5.37 -3.78 -3.69
C VAL A 47 -6.64 -3.24 -4.33
N LEU A 48 -7.45 -2.45 -3.61
CA LEU A 48 -8.67 -1.87 -4.16
C LEU A 48 -8.42 -0.98 -5.37
N ILE A 49 -7.39 -0.13 -5.31
CA ILE A 49 -7.02 0.74 -6.43
C ILE A 49 -6.56 -0.12 -7.62
N ALA A 50 -5.67 -1.10 -7.38
CA ALA A 50 -5.14 -1.95 -8.44
C ALA A 50 -6.22 -2.82 -9.10
N GLU A 51 -7.14 -3.40 -8.32
CA GLU A 51 -8.30 -4.13 -8.85
C GLU A 51 -9.17 -3.23 -9.72
N GLY A 52 -9.49 -2.01 -9.25
CA GLY A 52 -10.25 -1.04 -10.02
C GLY A 52 -9.58 -0.63 -11.33
N LEU A 53 -8.25 -0.50 -11.35
CA LEU A 53 -7.46 -0.22 -12.55
C LEU A 53 -7.42 -1.43 -13.50
N ASN A 54 -7.21 -2.64 -12.97
CA ASN A 54 -7.20 -3.87 -13.77
C ASN A 54 -8.56 -4.12 -14.43
N GLU A 55 -9.68 -3.75 -13.78
CA GLU A 55 -11.00 -3.73 -14.42
C GLU A 55 -11.11 -2.74 -15.58
N ARG A 56 -10.19 -1.79 -15.70
CA ARG A 56 -10.09 -0.80 -16.79
C ARG A 56 -9.00 -1.14 -17.83
N GLY A 57 -8.42 -2.35 -17.74
CA GLY A 57 -7.45 -2.87 -18.71
C GLY A 57 -5.99 -2.65 -18.33
N PHE A 58 -5.68 -2.26 -17.10
CA PHE A 58 -4.33 -2.30 -16.57
C PHE A 58 -3.93 -3.75 -16.24
N GLU A 59 -2.63 -3.99 -16.15
CA GLU A 59 -2.07 -5.33 -15.87
C GLU A 59 -1.17 -5.26 -14.63
N LEU A 60 -1.64 -4.61 -13.55
CA LEU A 60 -0.91 -4.50 -12.29
C LEU A 60 -0.84 -5.87 -11.60
N ASN A 61 0.34 -6.22 -11.11
CA ASN A 61 0.53 -7.44 -10.32
C ASN A 61 0.08 -7.20 -8.87
N ILE A 62 -1.16 -7.61 -8.58
CA ILE A 62 -1.80 -7.39 -7.29
C ILE A 62 -1.06 -8.12 -6.16
N GLU A 63 -0.52 -9.30 -6.38
CA GLU A 63 0.16 -10.07 -5.33
C GLU A 63 1.51 -9.44 -4.95
N GLU A 64 2.32 -8.99 -5.92
CA GLU A 64 3.55 -8.25 -5.66
C GLU A 64 3.28 -6.94 -4.93
N LEU A 65 2.31 -6.17 -5.42
CA LEU A 65 1.90 -4.91 -4.81
C LEU A 65 1.41 -5.10 -3.37
N ARG A 66 0.52 -6.08 -3.16
CA ARG A 66 -0.01 -6.42 -1.83
C ARG A 66 1.11 -6.85 -0.90
N GLY A 67 1.99 -7.74 -1.36
CA GLY A 67 3.13 -8.22 -0.60
C GLY A 67 4.05 -7.09 -0.15
N ALA A 68 4.41 -6.19 -1.07
CA ALA A 68 5.20 -5.01 -0.76
C ALA A 68 4.49 -4.09 0.25
N ALA A 69 3.20 -3.80 0.05
CA ALA A 69 2.42 -2.93 0.93
C ALA A 69 2.29 -3.50 2.36
N LEU A 70 2.15 -4.82 2.51
CA LEU A 70 2.07 -5.49 3.80
C LEU A 70 3.32 -5.28 4.67
N VAL A 71 4.48 -5.00 4.06
CA VAL A 71 5.76 -4.90 4.79
C VAL A 71 6.58 -3.64 4.48
N HIS A 72 6.02 -2.66 3.73
CA HIS A 72 6.77 -1.48 3.28
C HIS A 72 7.45 -0.72 4.42
N ASP A 73 6.85 -0.71 5.59
CA ASP A 73 7.32 -0.04 6.80
C ASP A 73 7.80 -1.04 7.89
N VAL A 74 8.15 -2.28 7.55
CA VAL A 74 8.54 -3.32 8.53
C VAL A 74 9.65 -2.88 9.48
N LEU A 75 10.58 -2.07 9.00
CA LEU A 75 11.71 -1.49 9.75
C LEU A 75 11.53 0.01 10.06
N ARG A 76 10.28 0.49 10.18
CA ARG A 76 9.93 1.91 10.33
C ARG A 76 10.67 2.66 11.44
N THR A 77 11.15 1.96 12.47
CA THR A 77 11.92 2.55 13.57
C THR A 77 13.38 2.81 13.21
N GLU A 78 13.87 2.20 12.14
CA GLU A 78 15.25 2.33 11.71
C GLU A 78 15.42 3.53 10.75
N LYS A 79 16.60 4.13 10.78
CA LYS A 79 16.99 5.09 9.75
C LYS A 79 17.16 4.34 8.42
N ASP A 80 16.74 4.96 7.33
CA ASP A 80 16.79 4.36 5.99
C ASP A 80 16.00 3.03 5.89
N HIS A 81 14.85 2.96 6.59
CA HIS A 81 14.00 1.75 6.71
C HIS A 81 13.54 1.20 5.36
N ASP A 82 13.35 2.05 4.36
CA ASP A 82 13.03 1.71 2.97
C ASP A 82 14.14 0.85 2.34
N ARG A 83 15.41 1.27 2.47
CA ARG A 83 16.56 0.52 1.98
C ARG A 83 16.73 -0.78 2.77
N LEU A 84 16.68 -0.72 4.10
CA LEU A 84 16.85 -1.90 4.95
C LEU A 84 15.71 -2.92 4.74
N GLY A 85 14.47 -2.47 4.60
CA GLY A 85 13.33 -3.33 4.26
C GLY A 85 13.50 -4.01 2.91
N ALA A 86 13.98 -3.26 1.91
CA ALA A 86 14.29 -3.84 0.60
C ALA A 86 15.40 -4.90 0.66
N GLU A 87 16.46 -4.68 1.45
CA GLU A 87 17.51 -5.68 1.64
C GLU A 87 16.99 -6.98 2.29
N VAL A 88 16.04 -6.87 3.22
CA VAL A 88 15.37 -8.05 3.82
C VAL A 88 14.63 -8.84 2.73
N LEU A 89 13.85 -8.17 1.88
CA LEU A 89 13.09 -8.81 0.81
C LEU A 89 14.00 -9.40 -0.29
N MET A 90 15.09 -8.73 -0.63
CA MET A 90 16.10 -9.28 -1.55
C MET A 90 16.70 -10.59 -1.02
N ASN A 91 16.99 -10.68 0.28
CA ASN A 91 17.51 -11.91 0.92
C ASN A 91 16.45 -13.03 0.99
N MET A 92 15.16 -12.68 0.80
CA MET A 92 14.03 -13.63 0.68
C MET A 92 13.73 -14.01 -0.76
N GLU A 93 14.56 -13.57 -1.72
CA GLU A 93 14.37 -13.81 -3.15
C GLU A 93 13.06 -13.16 -3.72
N LEU A 94 12.69 -12.00 -3.16
CA LEU A 94 11.51 -11.20 -3.54
C LEU A 94 11.92 -9.84 -4.15
N PRO A 95 12.58 -9.83 -5.34
CA PRO A 95 13.18 -8.62 -5.89
C PRO A 95 12.16 -7.56 -6.32
N ARG A 96 10.94 -7.96 -6.68
CA ARG A 96 9.88 -7.03 -7.11
C ARG A 96 9.33 -6.24 -5.93
N GLU A 97 8.94 -6.95 -4.86
CA GLU A 97 8.51 -6.30 -3.61
C GLU A 97 9.64 -5.48 -2.99
N ALA A 98 10.89 -5.94 -3.07
CA ALA A 98 12.05 -5.20 -2.60
C ALA A 98 12.22 -3.86 -3.32
N GLU A 99 12.01 -3.82 -4.63
CA GLU A 99 12.08 -2.58 -5.42
C GLU A 99 10.95 -1.61 -5.03
N LEU A 100 9.73 -2.10 -4.84
CA LEU A 100 8.61 -1.27 -4.38
C LEU A 100 8.89 -0.69 -2.99
N VAL A 101 9.36 -1.51 -2.05
CA VAL A 101 9.73 -1.06 -0.69
C VAL A 101 10.88 -0.06 -0.72
N ARG A 102 11.90 -0.26 -1.54
CA ARG A 102 13.02 0.68 -1.69
C ARG A 102 12.57 2.07 -2.12
N ARG A 103 11.58 2.15 -3.01
CA ARG A 103 11.18 3.40 -3.66
C ARG A 103 10.07 4.15 -2.95
N HIS A 104 9.33 3.53 -2.02
CA HIS A 104 8.11 4.12 -1.48
C HIS A 104 8.31 5.48 -0.79
N MET A 105 9.49 5.70 -0.15
CA MET A 105 9.80 6.98 0.52
C MET A 105 10.31 8.08 -0.40
N THR A 106 10.92 7.72 -1.52
CA THR A 106 11.64 8.66 -2.41
C THR A 106 11.01 8.77 -3.78
N TYR A 107 9.90 8.06 -4.01
CA TYR A 107 9.22 8.05 -5.29
C TYR A 107 8.56 9.40 -5.60
N HIS A 108 9.06 10.08 -6.62
CA HIS A 108 8.53 11.31 -7.22
C HIS A 108 9.11 11.50 -8.62
N PRO A 109 8.33 12.02 -9.57
CA PRO A 109 6.88 12.25 -9.56
C PRO A 109 6.10 10.95 -9.84
N PHE A 110 4.79 10.96 -9.58
CA PHE A 110 3.90 9.90 -10.08
C PHE A 110 3.88 9.86 -11.61
N ASN A 111 3.67 8.69 -12.18
CA ASN A 111 3.25 8.57 -13.55
C ASN A 111 1.85 9.19 -13.74
N HIS A 112 1.51 9.58 -14.98
CA HIS A 112 0.12 9.89 -15.32
C HIS A 112 -0.76 8.66 -15.15
N ALA A 113 -2.05 8.86 -14.84
CA ALA A 113 -2.95 7.78 -14.50
C ALA A 113 -3.14 6.72 -15.60
N ASP A 114 -2.86 7.05 -16.87
CA ASP A 114 -2.86 6.11 -18.00
C ASP A 114 -1.66 5.14 -18.03
N ARG A 115 -0.65 5.36 -17.18
CA ARG A 115 0.59 4.57 -17.08
C ARG A 115 0.96 4.23 -15.64
N PHE A 116 -0.04 4.14 -14.77
CA PHE A 116 0.20 3.78 -13.38
C PHE A 116 0.84 2.39 -13.27
N GLU A 117 1.85 2.32 -12.41
CA GLU A 117 2.56 1.11 -12.03
C GLU A 117 2.29 0.78 -10.55
N GLU A 118 2.70 -0.38 -10.09
CA GLU A 118 2.52 -0.83 -8.70
C GLU A 118 3.11 0.17 -7.69
N ILE A 119 4.24 0.81 -8.03
CA ILE A 119 4.87 1.81 -7.16
C ILE A 119 4.01 3.07 -7.00
N ASP A 120 3.32 3.50 -8.06
CA ASP A 120 2.41 4.63 -7.99
C ASP A 120 1.25 4.32 -7.03
N VAL A 121 0.68 3.14 -7.17
CA VAL A 121 -0.43 2.69 -6.32
C VAL A 121 0.00 2.58 -4.87
N LEU A 122 1.16 1.97 -4.57
CA LEU A 122 1.69 1.87 -3.22
C LEU A 122 1.90 3.24 -2.57
N CYS A 123 2.59 4.15 -3.28
CA CYS A 123 2.87 5.48 -2.78
C CYS A 123 1.60 6.33 -2.62
N LEU A 124 0.62 6.18 -3.50
CA LEU A 124 -0.67 6.84 -3.37
C LEU A 124 -1.43 6.31 -2.15
N ALA A 125 -1.55 5.00 -2.00
CA ALA A 125 -2.24 4.39 -0.86
C ALA A 125 -1.66 4.83 0.48
N ASP A 126 -0.32 4.86 0.63
CA ASP A 126 0.33 5.35 1.85
C ASP A 126 0.00 6.82 2.14
N ARG A 127 -0.16 7.65 1.09
CA ARG A 127 -0.56 9.06 1.23
C ARG A 127 -2.03 9.28 1.56
N LEU A 128 -2.87 8.27 1.49
CA LEU A 128 -4.30 8.33 1.78
C LEU A 128 -4.65 7.67 3.13
N VAL A 129 -3.69 6.98 3.74
CA VAL A 129 -3.88 6.25 5.00
C VAL A 129 -3.21 7.00 6.15
N LYS A 130 -3.98 7.24 7.23
CA LYS A 130 -3.51 7.79 8.49
C LYS A 130 -3.65 6.72 9.56
N GLU A 131 -2.53 6.36 10.18
CA GLU A 131 -2.46 5.24 11.13
C GLU A 131 -3.02 3.96 10.50
N ASP A 132 -4.19 3.51 10.89
CA ASP A 132 -4.86 2.29 10.41
C ASP A 132 -6.17 2.57 9.65
N CYS A 133 -6.34 3.79 9.15
CA CYS A 133 -7.56 4.21 8.46
C CYS A 133 -7.27 4.95 7.15
N TYR A 134 -8.02 4.61 6.10
CA TYR A 134 -8.16 5.48 4.94
C TYR A 134 -8.89 6.75 5.34
N VAL A 135 -8.28 7.90 5.10
CA VAL A 135 -8.82 9.23 5.45
C VAL A 135 -8.84 10.20 4.27
N GLY A 136 -8.33 9.79 3.12
CA GLY A 136 -8.15 10.66 1.97
C GLY A 136 -6.95 11.62 2.10
N LEU A 137 -6.71 12.38 1.03
CA LEU A 137 -5.51 13.19 0.91
C LEU A 137 -5.50 14.37 1.89
N ASP A 138 -6.60 15.08 2.01
CA ASP A 138 -6.69 16.31 2.81
C ASP A 138 -6.37 16.07 4.28
N GLU A 139 -7.06 15.11 4.89
CA GLU A 139 -6.86 14.79 6.31
C GLU A 139 -5.46 14.22 6.56
N ARG A 140 -4.97 13.36 5.66
CA ARG A 140 -3.62 12.79 5.79
C ARG A 140 -2.54 13.88 5.71
N MET A 141 -2.63 14.82 4.77
CA MET A 141 -1.64 15.89 4.62
C MET A 141 -1.71 16.87 5.78
N GLN A 142 -2.91 17.21 6.26
CA GLN A 142 -3.07 18.06 7.44
C GLN A 142 -2.46 17.39 8.67
N TYR A 143 -2.70 16.10 8.90
CA TYR A 143 -2.06 15.33 9.98
C TYR A 143 -0.53 15.39 9.90
N LEU A 144 0.06 15.31 8.69
CA LEU A 144 1.50 15.43 8.53
C LEU A 144 2.02 16.84 8.84
N ILE A 145 1.26 17.88 8.50
CA ILE A 145 1.59 19.29 8.79
C ILE A 145 1.54 19.53 10.31
N ASP A 146 0.55 19.01 11.00
CA ASP A 146 0.31 19.23 12.43
C ASP A 146 1.30 18.47 13.35
N LYS A 147 2.09 17.54 12.80
CA LYS A 147 3.10 16.83 13.63
C LYS A 147 4.14 17.78 14.19
N PRO A 148 4.52 17.65 15.48
CA PRO A 148 5.54 18.51 16.11
C PRO A 148 6.89 18.51 15.36
N GLY A 149 7.63 19.61 15.49
CA GLY A 149 9.00 19.72 14.94
C GLY A 149 9.08 19.93 13.42
N LYS A 150 8.00 20.38 12.78
CA LYS A 150 8.03 20.77 11.36
C LYS A 150 8.66 22.14 11.17
N THR A 151 9.52 22.24 10.17
CA THR A 151 10.02 23.53 9.68
C THR A 151 9.10 24.09 8.57
N PRO A 152 9.13 25.42 8.32
CA PRO A 152 8.37 26.00 7.22
C PRO A 152 8.66 25.32 5.87
N GLU A 153 9.92 25.00 5.57
CA GLU A 153 10.34 24.34 4.33
C GLU A 153 9.77 22.93 4.21
N ARG A 154 9.64 22.22 5.33
CA ARG A 154 9.00 20.88 5.35
C ARG A 154 7.52 20.99 5.11
N THR A 155 6.87 21.99 5.69
CA THR A 155 5.44 22.26 5.45
C THR A 155 5.18 22.60 3.98
N GLU A 156 6.00 23.46 3.40
CA GLU A 156 5.91 23.80 1.99
C GLU A 156 6.06 22.58 1.07
N ARG A 157 7.04 21.72 1.35
CA ARG A 157 7.19 20.46 0.60
C ARG A 157 5.97 19.53 0.72
N ILE A 158 5.34 19.46 1.90
CA ILE A 158 4.10 18.67 2.09
C ILE A 158 2.96 19.27 1.24
N LEU A 159 2.83 20.60 1.20
CA LEU A 159 1.80 21.28 0.41
C LEU A 159 2.03 21.09 -1.11
N MET A 160 3.27 21.17 -1.56
CA MET A 160 3.61 20.85 -2.96
C MET A 160 3.29 19.40 -3.31
N ALA A 161 3.69 18.45 -2.44
CA ALA A 161 3.38 17.03 -2.63
C ALA A 161 1.87 16.78 -2.63
N LYS A 162 1.10 17.51 -1.80
CA LYS A 162 -0.36 17.46 -1.80
C LYS A 162 -0.94 17.88 -3.14
N ALA A 163 -0.51 19.03 -3.68
CA ALA A 163 -1.02 19.51 -4.97
C ALA A 163 -0.77 18.50 -6.09
N HIS A 164 0.47 18.02 -6.25
CA HIS A 164 0.78 16.99 -7.25
C HIS A 164 0.01 15.67 -7.04
N THR A 165 -0.21 15.27 -5.78
CA THR A 165 -0.98 14.06 -5.51
C THR A 165 -2.45 14.26 -5.87
N GLN A 166 -3.01 15.48 -5.65
CA GLN A 166 -4.38 15.79 -6.03
C GLN A 166 -4.58 15.72 -7.55
N ASP A 167 -3.66 16.30 -8.32
CA ASP A 167 -3.71 16.24 -9.79
C ASP A 167 -3.80 14.77 -10.29
N ILE A 168 -3.01 13.89 -9.68
CA ILE A 168 -3.02 12.46 -10.02
C ILE A 168 -4.30 11.75 -9.55
N ILE A 169 -4.83 12.11 -8.39
CA ILE A 169 -6.12 11.58 -7.93
C ILE A 169 -7.22 11.96 -8.92
N ASP A 170 -7.25 13.21 -9.37
CA ASP A 170 -8.25 13.69 -10.31
C ASP A 170 -8.19 12.92 -11.65
N GLU A 171 -6.99 12.67 -12.18
CA GLU A 171 -6.79 11.82 -13.36
C GLU A 171 -7.26 10.37 -13.12
N LEU A 172 -6.88 9.81 -11.97
CA LEU A 172 -7.18 8.42 -11.60
C LEU A 172 -8.67 8.19 -11.43
N GLU A 173 -9.39 9.12 -10.79
CA GLU A 173 -10.83 9.05 -10.59
C GLU A 173 -11.62 9.10 -11.92
N VAL A 174 -11.08 9.82 -12.92
CA VAL A 174 -11.63 9.79 -14.28
C VAL A 174 -11.45 8.39 -14.90
N VAL A 175 -10.28 7.77 -14.77
CA VAL A 175 -10.02 6.41 -15.26
C VAL A 175 -10.93 5.39 -14.56
N LEU A 176 -11.04 5.48 -13.24
CA LEU A 176 -11.86 4.57 -12.42
C LEU A 176 -13.37 4.78 -12.65
N GLY A 177 -13.81 5.98 -13.07
CA GLY A 177 -15.21 6.35 -13.18
C GLY A 177 -15.91 6.50 -11.83
N MET A 178 -15.16 6.68 -10.75
CA MET A 178 -15.63 6.92 -9.39
C MET A 178 -14.54 7.53 -8.53
N THR A 179 -14.92 8.15 -7.40
CA THR A 179 -13.94 8.69 -6.46
C THR A 179 -13.25 7.57 -5.64
N LEU A 180 -12.03 7.84 -5.19
CA LEU A 180 -11.30 6.92 -4.28
C LEU A 180 -12.08 6.72 -2.96
N ASP A 181 -12.78 7.74 -2.47
CA ASP A 181 -13.65 7.63 -1.31
C ASP A 181 -14.80 6.63 -1.55
N GLN A 182 -15.43 6.69 -2.73
CA GLN A 182 -16.46 5.72 -3.12
C GLN A 182 -15.90 4.31 -3.24
N LEU A 183 -14.73 4.14 -3.84
CA LEU A 183 -14.05 2.86 -4.00
C LEU A 183 -13.76 2.23 -2.63
N CYS A 184 -13.12 2.98 -1.72
CA CYS A 184 -12.75 2.51 -0.39
C CYS A 184 -13.95 2.25 0.54
N SER A 185 -15.04 3.04 0.40
CA SER A 185 -16.25 2.88 1.20
C SER A 185 -17.08 1.65 0.79
N ARG A 186 -17.18 1.35 -0.51
CA ARG A 186 -17.90 0.16 -1.03
C ARG A 186 -17.31 -1.13 -0.51
N ALA A 187 -16.00 -1.21 -0.38
CA ALA A 187 -15.33 -2.39 0.13
C ALA A 187 -15.61 -2.62 1.63
N ARG A 188 -15.69 -1.56 2.45
CA ARG A 188 -16.05 -1.67 3.87
C ARG A 188 -17.47 -2.21 4.06
N SER A 189 -18.43 -1.75 3.26
CA SER A 189 -19.82 -2.22 3.34
C SER A 189 -20.01 -3.67 2.88
N LYS A 190 -19.21 -4.15 1.92
CA LYS A 190 -19.22 -5.56 1.51
C LYS A 190 -18.64 -6.48 2.60
N ALA A 191 -17.58 -6.06 3.29
CA ALA A 191 -16.95 -6.82 4.36
C ALA A 191 -17.87 -6.97 5.59
N SER A 192 -18.56 -5.90 6.02
CA SER A 192 -19.51 -5.95 7.13
C SER A 192 -20.74 -6.83 6.83
N ASN A 193 -21.26 -6.79 5.61
CA ASN A 193 -22.39 -7.64 5.20
C ASN A 193 -22.05 -9.14 5.09
N HIS A 194 -20.76 -9.48 4.96
CA HIS A 194 -20.32 -10.88 4.90
C HIS A 194 -20.17 -11.48 6.30
N GLN A 195 -19.71 -10.68 7.28
CA GLN A 195 -19.61 -11.11 8.67
C GLN A 195 -20.99 -11.36 9.32
N ASP A 196 -22.00 -10.56 8.99
CA ASP A 196 -23.37 -10.75 9.50
C ASP A 196 -24.07 -12.00 8.91
N LYS A 197 -23.62 -12.50 7.75
CA LYS A 197 -24.18 -13.71 7.13
C LYS A 197 -23.55 -15.02 7.64
N VAL A 198 -22.35 -14.96 8.20
CA VAL A 198 -21.65 -16.14 8.75
C VAL A 198 -22.01 -16.36 10.23
N SER A 199 -22.60 -15.36 10.89
CA SER A 199 -23.01 -15.42 12.31
C SER A 199 -24.49 -15.76 12.51
N ARG A 200 -25.20 -16.20 11.48
CA ARG A 200 -26.57 -16.72 11.52
C ARG A 200 -26.61 -18.17 11.04
#